data_6131f19a5b4c3994d3d6672ba2daed40
#
_entry.id   6131f19a5b4c3994d3d6672ba2daed40
#
_cell.length_a   1.000
_cell.length_b   1.000
_cell.length_c   1.000
_cell.angle_alpha   90.00
_cell.angle_beta   90.00
_cell.angle_gamma   90.00
#
_symmetry.space_group_name_H-M   'P 1'
#
loop_
_entity.id
_entity.type
_entity.pdbx_description
1 polymer ?
#
loop_
_entity_poly.entity_id
_entity_poly.type
_entity_poly.pdbx_seq_one_letter_code
_entity_poly.pdbx_strand_id
1 'polypeptide(L)'
;RRICTLYLPESYVNRMKELLGDEEFDAYMQSFEEKNYRGLRVNTLKISTEEFEKISPFALKKIPWTDNGYYYEDSEQPAKHPYYYAGLYYIQEPSAMTPAQLLPVEPGDKVLDVCAAPGGKSTELAAKLQGEGMLLSNDISNSRAKALLKNIELMGVKNAYVVSEVPENLVSRFAGFFDKILIDAPCSGEGMFRKEPSMVKSWEEHGVEFFQNLQRGIIDSVVKLLKPGGKILYSTCTFSPEEDEGSMKYLLENYPEFQVEKIDSLWQEFAGG
;
A
#
# COMPACT_ATOMS: atom_id res chain seq x y z
N ARG A 1 -11.49 -5.82 -30.76
CA ARG A 1 -11.09 -5.85 -29.33
C ARG A 1 -11.54 -7.19 -28.77
N ARG A 2 -10.62 -8.08 -28.45
CA ARG A 2 -10.94 -9.29 -27.67
C ARG A 2 -11.30 -8.79 -26.26
N ILE A 3 -12.54 -8.96 -25.86
CA ILE A 3 -12.96 -8.93 -24.46
C ILE A 3 -12.30 -10.18 -23.87
N CYS A 4 -11.14 -10.00 -23.23
CA CYS A 4 -10.57 -11.05 -22.41
C CYS A 4 -11.43 -11.03 -21.16
N THR A 5 -12.46 -11.88 -21.12
CA THR A 5 -13.19 -12.13 -19.88
C THR A 5 -12.17 -12.68 -18.88
N LEU A 6 -11.95 -11.95 -17.81
CA LEU A 6 -11.07 -12.39 -16.72
C LEU A 6 -11.60 -13.74 -16.22
N TYR A 7 -10.74 -14.74 -16.23
CA TYR A 7 -11.06 -16.01 -15.58
C TYR A 7 -11.03 -15.82 -14.06
N LEU A 8 -12.12 -16.18 -13.41
CA LEU A 8 -12.20 -16.27 -11.95
C LEU A 8 -12.52 -17.72 -11.56
N PRO A 9 -11.81 -18.32 -10.59
CA PRO A 9 -12.09 -19.65 -10.09
C PRO A 9 -13.51 -19.75 -9.51
N GLU A 10 -14.18 -20.86 -9.72
CA GLU A 10 -15.53 -21.09 -9.19
C GLU A 10 -15.54 -21.01 -7.64
N SER A 11 -14.50 -21.52 -7.00
CA SER A 11 -14.33 -21.44 -5.55
C SER A 11 -14.26 -19.98 -5.05
N TYR A 12 -13.57 -19.11 -5.80
CA TYR A 12 -13.51 -17.68 -5.50
C TYR A 12 -14.87 -17.00 -5.68
N VAL A 13 -15.55 -17.26 -6.80
CA VAL A 13 -16.88 -16.71 -7.08
C VAL A 13 -17.88 -17.09 -5.99
N ASN A 14 -17.91 -18.36 -5.59
CA ASN A 14 -18.78 -18.84 -4.51
C ASN A 14 -18.46 -18.16 -3.17
N ARG A 15 -17.17 -18.06 -2.84
CA ARG A 15 -16.72 -17.38 -1.63
C ARG A 15 -17.16 -15.91 -1.59
N MET A 16 -16.96 -15.18 -2.67
CA MET A 16 -17.37 -13.77 -2.75
C MET A 16 -18.89 -13.60 -2.66
N LYS A 17 -19.65 -14.55 -3.22
CA LYS A 17 -21.10 -14.54 -3.11
C LYS A 17 -21.57 -14.78 -1.67
N GLU A 18 -20.92 -15.69 -0.94
CA GLU A 18 -21.20 -15.92 0.49
C GLU A 18 -20.86 -14.69 1.34
N LEU A 19 -19.75 -14.00 1.03
CA LEU A 19 -19.25 -12.86 1.76
C LEU A 19 -20.13 -11.61 1.58
N LEU A 20 -20.54 -11.35 0.34
CA LEU A 20 -21.25 -10.11 -0.04
C LEU A 20 -22.77 -10.23 -0.04
N GLY A 21 -23.31 -11.46 -0.15
CA GLY A 21 -24.73 -11.67 -0.42
C GLY A 21 -25.10 -11.32 -1.87
N ASP A 22 -26.33 -11.64 -2.25
CA ASP A 22 -26.75 -11.59 -3.67
C ASP A 22 -26.72 -10.16 -4.27
N GLU A 23 -27.16 -9.14 -3.52
CA GLU A 23 -27.25 -7.77 -4.03
C GLU A 23 -25.88 -7.11 -4.28
N GLU A 24 -24.97 -7.22 -3.31
CA GLU A 24 -23.63 -6.63 -3.43
C GLU A 24 -22.74 -7.46 -4.36
N PHE A 25 -22.96 -8.78 -4.44
CA PHE A 25 -22.21 -9.64 -5.34
C PHE A 25 -22.41 -9.29 -6.82
N ASP A 26 -23.64 -8.98 -7.25
CA ASP A 26 -23.89 -8.57 -8.63
C ASP A 26 -23.17 -7.26 -8.98
N ALA A 27 -23.21 -6.28 -8.07
CA ALA A 27 -22.48 -5.01 -8.24
C ALA A 27 -20.95 -5.23 -8.27
N TYR A 28 -20.45 -6.12 -7.41
CA TYR A 28 -19.06 -6.52 -7.40
C TYR A 28 -18.63 -7.12 -8.73
N MET A 29 -19.38 -8.08 -9.27
CA MET A 29 -19.08 -8.70 -10.56
C MET A 29 -19.12 -7.70 -11.72
N GLN A 30 -20.05 -6.74 -11.71
CA GLN A 30 -20.10 -5.66 -12.71
C GLN A 30 -18.86 -4.77 -12.66
N SER A 31 -18.27 -4.56 -11.48
CA SER A 31 -17.07 -3.73 -11.33
C SER A 31 -15.86 -4.22 -12.13
N PHE A 32 -15.81 -5.51 -12.50
CA PHE A 32 -14.75 -6.04 -13.36
C PHE A 32 -14.81 -5.53 -14.80
N GLU A 33 -15.95 -5.05 -15.25
CA GLU A 33 -16.16 -4.46 -16.59
C GLU A 33 -15.91 -2.94 -16.61
N GLU A 34 -15.81 -2.32 -15.43
CA GLU A 34 -15.60 -0.88 -15.32
C GLU A 34 -14.16 -0.48 -15.66
N LYS A 35 -13.98 0.77 -16.03
CA LYS A 35 -12.65 1.36 -16.25
C LYS A 35 -11.83 1.37 -14.96
N ASN A 36 -10.55 1.01 -15.07
CA ASN A 36 -9.60 1.22 -14.00
C ASN A 36 -9.31 2.72 -13.82
N TYR A 37 -9.39 3.21 -12.61
CA TYR A 37 -8.89 4.54 -12.29
C TYR A 37 -7.36 4.56 -12.31
N ARG A 38 -6.81 5.64 -12.86
CA ARG A 38 -5.37 5.88 -12.92
C ARG A 38 -5.02 7.07 -12.07
N GLY A 39 -3.94 6.95 -11.31
CA GLY A 39 -3.50 8.00 -10.42
C GLY A 39 -2.01 8.29 -10.53
N LEU A 40 -1.67 9.53 -10.23
CA LEU A 40 -0.32 9.97 -9.93
C LEU A 40 -0.32 10.73 -8.60
N ARG A 41 0.79 10.67 -7.90
CA ARG A 41 0.98 11.35 -6.62
C ARG A 41 2.17 12.30 -6.73
N VAL A 42 1.93 13.58 -6.46
CA VAL A 42 2.97 14.62 -6.50
C VAL A 42 4.02 14.36 -5.43
N ASN A 43 5.28 14.49 -5.80
CA ASN A 43 6.41 14.37 -4.90
C ASN A 43 6.67 15.71 -4.20
N THR A 44 6.13 15.85 -3.00
CA THR A 44 6.21 17.09 -2.22
C THR A 44 7.61 17.40 -1.67
N LEU A 45 8.59 16.48 -1.82
CA LEU A 45 10.01 16.79 -1.59
C LEU A 45 10.62 17.68 -2.67
N LYS A 46 10.02 17.76 -3.86
CA LYS A 46 10.56 18.47 -5.02
C LYS A 46 9.71 19.64 -5.49
N ILE A 47 8.40 19.57 -5.32
CA ILE A 47 7.45 20.57 -5.82
C ILE A 47 6.18 20.54 -4.97
N SER A 48 5.61 21.70 -4.67
CA SER A 48 4.30 21.76 -4.02
C SER A 48 3.17 21.31 -4.97
N THR A 49 2.04 20.91 -4.41
CA THR A 49 0.86 20.52 -5.21
C THR A 49 0.36 21.68 -6.06
N GLU A 50 0.33 22.89 -5.50
CA GLU A 50 -0.13 24.10 -6.17
C GLU A 50 0.79 24.52 -7.34
N GLU A 51 2.09 24.33 -7.19
CA GLU A 51 3.04 24.57 -8.27
C GLU A 51 2.93 23.50 -9.36
N PHE A 52 2.77 22.23 -8.97
CA PHE A 52 2.60 21.15 -9.92
C PHE A 52 1.31 21.30 -10.73
N GLU A 53 0.19 21.69 -10.14
CA GLU A 53 -1.07 21.97 -10.83
C GLU A 53 -0.91 23.04 -11.94
N LYS A 54 -0.08 24.06 -11.66
CA LYS A 54 0.17 25.15 -12.65
C LYS A 54 0.99 24.73 -13.85
N ILE A 55 1.91 23.78 -13.66
CA ILE A 55 2.83 23.33 -14.72
C ILE A 55 2.44 21.99 -15.33
N SER A 56 1.44 21.32 -14.77
CA SER A 56 1.03 19.99 -15.22
C SER A 56 0.55 20.01 -16.66
N PRO A 57 1.08 19.12 -17.51
CA PRO A 57 0.57 18.94 -18.87
C PRO A 57 -0.66 18.04 -18.92
N PHE A 58 -1.09 17.49 -17.77
CA PHE A 58 -2.18 16.51 -17.64
C PHE A 58 -3.45 17.17 -17.13
N ALA A 59 -4.61 16.66 -17.57
CA ALA A 59 -5.90 16.99 -16.97
C ALA A 59 -6.05 16.26 -15.64
N LEU A 60 -5.80 16.96 -14.54
CA LEU A 60 -5.78 16.40 -13.20
C LEU A 60 -7.11 16.61 -12.47
N LYS A 61 -7.59 15.56 -11.79
CA LYS A 61 -8.70 15.64 -10.84
C LYS A 61 -8.21 15.13 -9.48
N LYS A 62 -8.35 15.92 -8.43
CA LYS A 62 -7.88 15.57 -7.09
C LYS A 62 -8.54 14.28 -6.58
N ILE A 63 -7.74 13.40 -5.97
CA ILE A 63 -8.21 12.22 -5.26
C ILE A 63 -8.62 12.68 -3.85
N PRO A 64 -9.91 12.47 -3.43
CA PRO A 64 -10.44 13.12 -2.24
C PRO A 64 -9.76 12.70 -0.92
N TRP A 65 -9.21 11.51 -0.86
CA TRP A 65 -8.57 10.94 0.36
C TRP A 65 -7.05 11.10 0.42
N THR A 66 -6.50 11.95 -0.44
CA THR A 66 -5.05 12.24 -0.45
C THR A 66 -4.80 13.73 -0.51
N ASP A 67 -3.68 14.18 0.06
CA ASP A 67 -3.30 15.59 -0.01
C ASP A 67 -2.66 15.95 -1.35
N ASN A 68 -2.00 14.97 -2.01
CA ASN A 68 -1.14 15.17 -3.18
C ASN A 68 -1.40 14.19 -4.33
N GLY A 69 -2.50 13.41 -4.26
CA GLY A 69 -2.89 12.45 -5.29
C GLY A 69 -3.89 13.01 -6.29
N TYR A 70 -3.74 12.62 -7.55
CA TYR A 70 -4.60 13.05 -8.65
C TYR A 70 -4.93 11.90 -9.58
N TYR A 71 -6.19 11.87 -10.05
CA TYR A 71 -6.58 11.09 -11.23
C TYR A 71 -6.08 11.77 -12.48
N TYR A 72 -5.77 10.97 -13.51
CA TYR A 72 -5.48 11.46 -14.87
C TYR A 72 -6.22 10.62 -15.91
N GLU A 73 -6.41 11.19 -17.12
CA GLU A 73 -7.18 10.56 -18.19
C GLU A 73 -6.41 9.40 -18.85
N ASP A 74 -7.16 8.39 -19.33
CA ASP A 74 -6.59 7.18 -19.98
C ASP A 74 -5.77 7.49 -21.25
N SER A 75 -6.06 8.59 -21.93
CA SER A 75 -5.34 9.06 -23.11
C SER A 75 -3.95 9.59 -22.81
N GLU A 76 -3.70 9.95 -21.55
CA GLU A 76 -2.45 10.55 -21.10
C GLU A 76 -1.40 9.48 -20.78
N GLN A 77 -0.15 9.84 -20.96
CA GLN A 77 0.99 8.93 -20.78
C GLN A 77 2.04 9.54 -19.84
N PRO A 78 1.71 9.72 -18.56
CA PRO A 78 2.62 10.37 -17.60
C PRO A 78 3.96 9.65 -17.45
N ALA A 79 4.00 8.34 -17.62
CA ALA A 79 5.26 7.58 -17.57
C ALA A 79 6.27 7.95 -18.67
N LYS A 80 5.84 8.62 -19.73
CA LYS A 80 6.72 9.08 -20.83
C LYS A 80 7.12 10.54 -20.72
N HIS A 81 6.54 11.29 -19.79
CA HIS A 81 6.80 12.71 -19.65
C HIS A 81 8.13 12.99 -18.91
N PRO A 82 8.90 14.02 -19.28
CA PRO A 82 10.15 14.39 -18.61
C PRO A 82 10.02 14.56 -17.09
N TYR A 83 8.89 15.04 -16.60
CA TYR A 83 8.62 15.24 -15.18
C TYR A 83 8.59 13.92 -14.39
N TYR A 84 8.23 12.81 -15.02
CA TYR A 84 8.35 11.48 -14.42
C TYR A 84 9.81 11.14 -14.15
N TYR A 85 10.68 11.35 -15.12
CA TYR A 85 12.12 11.10 -14.99
C TYR A 85 12.82 12.11 -14.07
N ALA A 86 12.24 13.29 -13.89
CA ALA A 86 12.65 14.26 -12.89
C ALA A 86 12.17 13.91 -11.48
N GLY A 87 11.31 12.89 -11.34
CA GLY A 87 10.75 12.45 -10.05
C GLY A 87 9.81 13.47 -9.43
N LEU A 88 9.08 14.25 -10.24
CA LEU A 88 8.09 15.21 -9.72
C LEU A 88 6.80 14.53 -9.25
N TYR A 89 6.53 13.33 -9.69
CA TYR A 89 5.41 12.51 -9.25
C TYR A 89 5.73 11.01 -9.35
N TYR A 90 4.98 10.24 -8.59
CA TYR A 90 4.95 8.78 -8.64
C TYR A 90 3.63 8.33 -9.24
N ILE A 91 3.66 7.39 -10.21
CA ILE A 91 2.44 6.79 -10.77
C ILE A 91 1.99 5.70 -9.81
N GLN A 92 0.81 5.85 -9.26
CA GLN A 92 0.27 4.94 -8.25
C GLN A 92 -1.25 4.81 -8.42
N GLU A 93 -1.73 3.63 -8.16
CA GLU A 93 -3.17 3.37 -8.09
C GLU A 93 -3.78 4.17 -6.93
N PRO A 94 -4.95 4.80 -7.13
CA PRO A 94 -5.54 5.69 -6.14
C PRO A 94 -5.74 5.07 -4.75
N SER A 95 -6.26 3.84 -4.64
CA SER A 95 -6.46 3.18 -3.35
C SER A 95 -5.14 2.84 -2.66
N ALA A 96 -4.09 2.49 -3.44
CA ALA A 96 -2.77 2.19 -2.90
C ALA A 96 -2.05 3.40 -2.28
N MET A 97 -2.56 4.62 -2.48
CA MET A 97 -2.05 5.83 -1.81
C MET A 97 -2.51 5.92 -0.36
N THR A 98 -3.64 5.29 -0.02
CA THR A 98 -4.32 5.42 1.28
C THR A 98 -3.45 5.04 2.49
N PRO A 99 -2.73 3.89 2.52
CA PRO A 99 -2.00 3.50 3.73
C PRO A 99 -0.92 4.50 4.15
N ALA A 100 -0.10 4.97 3.21
CA ALA A 100 0.94 5.95 3.52
C ALA A 100 0.36 7.33 3.86
N GLN A 101 -0.80 7.68 3.30
CA GLN A 101 -1.53 8.89 3.65
C GLN A 101 -2.03 8.86 5.11
N LEU A 102 -2.58 7.71 5.52
CA LEU A 102 -3.21 7.57 6.84
C LEU A 102 -2.20 7.40 7.98
N LEU A 103 -1.04 6.80 7.75
CA LEU A 103 -0.03 6.67 8.80
C LEU A 103 0.47 8.07 9.21
N PRO A 104 0.28 8.49 10.49
CA PRO A 104 0.59 9.86 10.93
C PRO A 104 2.09 10.03 11.18
N VAL A 105 2.87 10.05 10.09
CA VAL A 105 4.31 10.29 10.10
C VAL A 105 4.58 11.79 10.23
N GLU A 106 5.49 12.14 11.12
CA GLU A 106 5.94 13.51 11.38
C GLU A 106 7.45 13.64 11.11
N PRO A 107 7.94 14.84 10.75
CA PRO A 107 9.38 15.11 10.67
C PRO A 107 10.10 14.69 11.95
N GLY A 108 11.21 13.95 11.80
CA GLY A 108 11.97 13.43 12.93
C GLY A 108 11.63 12.00 13.34
N ASP A 109 10.50 11.42 12.89
CA ASP A 109 10.15 10.04 13.18
C ASP A 109 11.16 9.05 12.58
N LYS A 110 11.28 7.90 13.25
CA LYS A 110 11.93 6.70 12.73
C LYS A 110 10.86 5.77 12.19
N VAL A 111 10.81 5.63 10.88
CA VAL A 111 9.74 4.94 10.16
C VAL A 111 10.28 3.66 9.53
N LEU A 112 9.50 2.57 9.61
CA LEU A 112 9.75 1.32 8.89
C LEU A 112 8.61 1.04 7.91
N ASP A 113 8.97 0.76 6.65
CA ASP A 113 8.09 0.15 5.66
C ASP A 113 8.56 -1.30 5.44
N VAL A 114 7.75 -2.27 5.91
CA VAL A 114 8.18 -3.67 6.07
C VAL A 114 8.21 -4.43 4.75
N CYS A 115 7.26 -4.14 3.84
CA CYS A 115 7.07 -4.82 2.55
C CYS A 115 7.04 -3.76 1.43
N ALA A 116 8.12 -3.00 1.33
CA ALA A 116 8.13 -1.67 0.73
C ALA A 116 8.10 -1.62 -0.81
N ALA A 117 8.59 -2.67 -1.48
CA ALA A 117 8.75 -2.62 -2.94
C ALA A 117 7.41 -2.61 -3.69
N PRO A 118 7.29 -1.80 -4.73
CA PRO A 118 8.34 -1.05 -5.45
C PRO A 118 8.67 0.35 -4.91
N GLY A 119 8.07 0.81 -3.80
CA GLY A 119 8.42 2.08 -3.16
C GLY A 119 7.35 3.17 -3.22
N GLY A 120 6.15 2.88 -3.72
CA GLY A 120 5.07 3.85 -3.78
C GLY A 120 4.67 4.39 -2.41
N LYS A 121 4.58 3.53 -1.41
CA LYS A 121 4.27 3.93 -0.04
C LYS A 121 5.50 4.53 0.66
N SER A 122 6.67 3.89 0.53
CA SER A 122 7.94 4.41 1.08
C SER A 122 8.23 5.84 0.66
N THR A 123 8.04 6.20 -0.61
CA THR A 123 8.32 7.55 -1.10
C THR A 123 7.36 8.60 -0.55
N GLU A 124 6.13 8.21 -0.19
CA GLU A 124 5.21 9.10 0.52
C GLU A 124 5.58 9.26 1.99
N LEU A 125 5.94 8.18 2.67
CA LEU A 125 6.43 8.24 4.05
C LEU A 125 7.68 9.14 4.14
N ALA A 126 8.58 9.03 3.16
CA ALA A 126 9.76 9.90 3.07
C ALA A 126 9.38 11.37 2.84
N ALA A 127 8.35 11.64 2.03
CA ALA A 127 7.86 12.99 1.80
C ALA A 127 7.32 13.62 3.09
N LYS A 128 6.57 12.84 3.90
CA LYS A 128 6.07 13.30 5.22
C LYS A 128 7.20 13.59 6.21
N LEU A 129 8.31 12.84 6.14
CA LEU A 129 9.49 13.10 6.98
C LEU A 129 10.22 14.40 6.62
N GLN A 130 10.00 14.99 5.44
CA GLN A 130 10.60 16.25 4.99
C GLN A 130 12.13 16.29 5.11
N GLY A 131 12.79 15.13 5.02
CA GLY A 131 14.25 15.01 5.16
C GLY A 131 14.75 14.91 6.61
N GLU A 132 13.87 14.94 7.60
CA GLU A 132 14.19 14.75 9.02
C GLU A 132 13.84 13.34 9.48
N GLY A 133 14.52 12.83 10.51
CA GLY A 133 14.34 11.46 10.97
C GLY A 133 14.93 10.40 10.03
N MET A 134 14.31 9.23 9.96
CA MET A 134 14.84 8.09 9.22
C MET A 134 13.72 7.22 8.65
N LEU A 135 13.87 6.80 7.40
CA LEU A 135 13.04 5.74 6.80
C LEU A 135 13.90 4.50 6.56
N LEU A 136 13.46 3.36 7.10
CA LEU A 136 13.98 2.04 6.71
C LEU A 136 12.92 1.36 5.82
N SER A 137 13.27 1.10 4.57
CA SER A 137 12.40 0.40 3.61
C SER A 137 12.94 -0.98 3.34
N ASN A 138 12.14 -2.00 3.69
CA ASN A 138 12.53 -3.40 3.56
C ASN A 138 11.68 -4.12 2.52
N ASP A 139 12.30 -5.03 1.79
CA ASP A 139 11.58 -6.05 1.01
C ASP A 139 12.40 -7.35 1.02
N ILE A 140 11.72 -8.47 1.29
CA ILE A 140 12.39 -9.78 1.35
C ILE A 140 13.07 -10.17 0.03
N SER A 141 12.57 -9.69 -1.09
CA SER A 141 13.11 -9.96 -2.43
C SER A 141 14.20 -8.95 -2.81
N ASN A 142 15.43 -9.41 -2.94
CA ASN A 142 16.57 -8.58 -3.36
C ASN A 142 16.33 -7.90 -4.73
N SER A 143 15.69 -8.58 -5.67
CA SER A 143 15.36 -7.98 -6.98
C SER A 143 14.34 -6.85 -6.85
N ARG A 144 13.34 -7.01 -5.99
CA ARG A 144 12.35 -5.96 -5.70
C ARG A 144 12.97 -4.82 -4.90
N ALA A 145 13.87 -5.10 -3.96
CA ALA A 145 14.60 -4.09 -3.19
C ALA A 145 15.47 -3.19 -4.10
N LYS A 146 16.04 -3.72 -5.19
CA LYS A 146 16.74 -2.90 -6.20
C LYS A 146 15.79 -1.93 -6.93
N ALA A 147 14.58 -2.36 -7.26
CA ALA A 147 13.58 -1.47 -7.86
C ALA A 147 13.12 -0.40 -6.87
N LEU A 148 12.94 -0.78 -5.62
CA LEU A 148 12.65 0.15 -4.50
C LEU A 148 13.73 1.21 -4.36
N LEU A 149 15.01 0.81 -4.31
CA LEU A 149 16.16 1.73 -4.22
C LEU A 149 16.14 2.74 -5.36
N LYS A 150 15.95 2.28 -6.60
CA LYS A 150 15.87 3.16 -7.76
C LYS A 150 14.76 4.22 -7.62
N ASN A 151 13.61 3.83 -7.08
CA ASN A 151 12.50 4.79 -6.88
C ASN A 151 12.79 5.78 -5.74
N ILE A 152 13.42 5.33 -4.65
CA ILE A 152 13.88 6.19 -3.55
C ILE A 152 14.87 7.25 -4.08
N GLU A 153 15.84 6.84 -4.89
CA GLU A 153 16.82 7.74 -5.53
C GLU A 153 16.15 8.70 -6.51
N LEU A 154 15.27 8.20 -7.39
CA LEU A 154 14.52 9.03 -8.36
C LEU A 154 13.71 10.11 -7.66
N MET A 155 13.06 9.79 -6.55
CA MET A 155 12.28 10.75 -5.77
C MET A 155 13.14 11.73 -4.96
N GLY A 156 14.46 11.53 -4.88
CA GLY A 156 15.40 12.42 -4.20
C GLY A 156 15.36 12.32 -2.68
N VAL A 157 14.98 11.17 -2.16
CA VAL A 157 14.94 10.92 -0.72
C VAL A 157 16.36 10.81 -0.17
N LYS A 158 16.68 11.54 0.89
CA LYS A 158 18.04 11.64 1.45
C LYS A 158 18.25 10.82 2.73
N ASN A 159 17.19 10.55 3.46
CA ASN A 159 17.18 9.94 4.79
C ASN A 159 16.54 8.55 4.81
N ALA A 160 16.59 7.83 3.69
CA ALA A 160 16.10 6.46 3.57
C ALA A 160 17.24 5.44 3.42
N TYR A 161 17.02 4.28 4.01
CA TYR A 161 17.85 3.09 3.88
C TYR A 161 17.03 1.95 3.31
N VAL A 162 17.55 1.26 2.30
CA VAL A 162 16.90 0.11 1.69
C VAL A 162 17.63 -1.16 2.10
N VAL A 163 16.88 -2.12 2.62
CA VAL A 163 17.41 -3.43 3.02
C VAL A 163 16.59 -4.56 2.39
N SER A 164 17.17 -5.75 2.34
CA SER A 164 16.51 -6.94 1.83
C SER A 164 16.65 -8.06 2.84
N GLU A 165 15.72 -8.09 3.81
CA GLU A 165 15.78 -8.99 4.96
C GLU A 165 14.40 -9.58 5.27
N VAL A 166 14.37 -10.75 5.88
CA VAL A 166 13.17 -11.23 6.55
C VAL A 166 12.93 -10.35 7.81
N PRO A 167 11.68 -9.97 8.11
CA PRO A 167 11.40 -9.05 9.22
C PRO A 167 11.98 -9.51 10.58
N GLU A 168 12.06 -10.81 10.81
CA GLU A 168 12.65 -11.38 12.01
C GLU A 168 14.13 -10.98 12.23
N ASN A 169 14.90 -10.88 11.15
CA ASN A 169 16.31 -10.48 11.22
C ASN A 169 16.49 -9.02 11.66
N LEU A 170 15.49 -8.18 11.45
CA LEU A 170 15.52 -6.78 11.88
C LEU A 170 15.42 -6.65 13.41
N VAL A 171 14.77 -7.61 14.07
CA VAL A 171 14.51 -7.55 15.53
C VAL A 171 15.81 -7.44 16.34
N SER A 172 16.85 -8.18 15.97
CA SER A 172 18.13 -8.16 16.70
C SER A 172 18.82 -6.80 16.71
N ARG A 173 18.50 -5.91 15.75
CA ARG A 173 19.15 -4.60 15.58
C ARG A 173 18.22 -3.42 15.91
N PHE A 174 16.92 -3.61 15.78
CA PHE A 174 15.94 -2.53 15.82
C PHE A 174 14.80 -2.78 16.82
N ALA A 175 14.98 -3.63 17.85
CA ALA A 175 13.96 -3.82 18.88
C ALA A 175 13.59 -2.50 19.55
N GLY A 176 12.30 -2.15 19.58
CA GLY A 176 11.78 -0.93 20.19
C GLY A 176 12.32 0.37 19.58
N PHE A 177 12.62 0.37 18.28
CA PHE A 177 13.34 1.48 17.64
C PHE A 177 12.44 2.42 16.84
N PHE A 178 11.39 1.91 16.18
CA PHE A 178 10.57 2.70 15.25
C PHE A 178 9.39 3.39 15.94
N ASP A 179 9.15 4.63 15.55
CA ASP A 179 7.99 5.42 15.99
C ASP A 179 6.74 5.03 15.19
N LYS A 180 6.91 4.75 13.91
CA LYS A 180 5.83 4.38 12.97
C LYS A 180 6.26 3.19 12.12
N ILE A 181 5.34 2.26 11.90
CA ILE A 181 5.57 1.10 11.02
C ILE A 181 4.39 0.94 10.07
N LEU A 182 4.70 0.80 8.77
CA LEU A 182 3.75 0.40 7.76
C LEU A 182 3.97 -1.07 7.42
N ILE A 183 2.89 -1.85 7.47
CA ILE A 183 2.81 -3.22 6.95
C ILE A 183 1.83 -3.22 5.79
N ASP A 184 2.33 -3.05 4.57
CA ASP A 184 1.55 -3.35 3.37
C ASP A 184 1.78 -4.82 3.03
N ALA A 185 0.96 -5.66 3.64
CA ALA A 185 1.26 -7.08 3.77
C ALA A 185 1.18 -7.83 2.44
N PRO A 186 2.08 -8.81 2.20
CA PRO A 186 1.85 -9.78 1.15
C PRO A 186 0.55 -10.52 1.43
N CYS A 187 -0.33 -10.61 0.42
CA CYS A 187 -1.67 -11.12 0.57
C CYS A 187 -2.10 -11.92 -0.68
N SER A 188 -3.26 -12.55 -0.61
CA SER A 188 -3.86 -13.29 -1.73
C SER A 188 -4.18 -12.41 -2.95
N GLY A 189 -4.27 -11.10 -2.77
CA GLY A 189 -4.32 -10.13 -3.84
C GLY A 189 -5.63 -10.06 -4.60
N GLU A 190 -6.75 -10.40 -3.98
CA GLU A 190 -8.08 -10.47 -4.59
C GLU A 190 -8.50 -9.15 -5.26
N GLY A 191 -8.17 -8.00 -4.66
CA GLY A 191 -8.42 -6.67 -5.22
C GLY A 191 -7.56 -6.33 -6.45
N MET A 192 -6.57 -7.17 -6.78
CA MET A 192 -5.68 -6.98 -7.92
C MET A 192 -6.04 -7.83 -9.14
N PHE A 193 -6.98 -8.77 -9.05
CA PHE A 193 -7.30 -9.72 -10.11
C PHE A 193 -7.59 -9.05 -11.45
N ARG A 194 -8.29 -7.93 -11.44
CA ARG A 194 -8.62 -7.15 -12.65
C ARG A 194 -7.38 -6.53 -13.32
N LYS A 195 -6.38 -6.12 -12.54
CA LYS A 195 -5.16 -5.45 -13.02
C LYS A 195 -4.04 -6.44 -13.30
N GLU A 196 -3.94 -7.48 -12.49
CA GLU A 196 -2.87 -8.46 -12.46
C GLU A 196 -3.45 -9.87 -12.49
N PRO A 197 -3.89 -10.38 -13.65
CA PRO A 197 -4.52 -11.71 -13.76
C PRO A 197 -3.65 -12.87 -13.25
N SER A 198 -2.32 -12.68 -13.16
CA SER A 198 -1.41 -13.67 -12.57
C SER A 198 -1.66 -13.91 -11.08
N MET A 199 -2.28 -12.95 -10.38
CA MET A 199 -2.67 -13.09 -8.97
C MET A 199 -3.75 -14.15 -8.77
N VAL A 200 -4.64 -14.33 -9.74
CA VAL A 200 -5.65 -15.42 -9.71
C VAL A 200 -4.97 -16.77 -9.58
N LYS A 201 -3.92 -17.01 -10.38
CA LYS A 201 -3.15 -18.26 -10.32
C LYS A 201 -2.47 -18.43 -8.96
N SER A 202 -1.87 -17.38 -8.42
CA SER A 202 -1.26 -17.42 -7.09
C SER A 202 -2.29 -17.72 -6.00
N TRP A 203 -3.50 -17.16 -6.11
CA TRP A 203 -4.62 -17.44 -5.22
C TRP A 203 -5.05 -18.91 -5.28
N GLU A 204 -5.15 -19.52 -6.48
CA GLU A 204 -5.46 -20.95 -6.66
C GLU A 204 -4.37 -21.87 -6.11
N GLU A 205 -3.10 -21.50 -6.26
CA GLU A 205 -1.95 -22.31 -5.82
C GLU A 205 -1.75 -22.31 -4.31
N HIS A 206 -1.96 -21.17 -3.66
CA HIS A 206 -1.60 -20.98 -2.25
C HIS A 206 -2.81 -20.87 -1.33
N GLY A 207 -3.90 -20.27 -1.80
CA GLY A 207 -5.08 -19.95 -0.99
C GLY A 207 -4.83 -18.87 0.06
N VAL A 208 -5.89 -18.50 0.75
CA VAL A 208 -5.92 -17.42 1.75
C VAL A 208 -5.11 -17.78 3.01
N GLU A 209 -5.19 -19.04 3.46
CA GLU A 209 -4.54 -19.52 4.69
C GLU A 209 -3.01 -19.39 4.64
N PHE A 210 -2.41 -19.61 3.48
CA PHE A 210 -0.97 -19.42 3.29
C PHE A 210 -0.55 -17.98 3.61
N PHE A 211 -1.26 -17.01 3.04
CA PHE A 211 -0.94 -15.60 3.25
C PHE A 211 -1.25 -15.14 4.68
N GLN A 212 -2.33 -15.62 5.26
CA GLN A 212 -2.66 -15.37 6.67
C GLN A 212 -1.51 -15.80 7.60
N ASN A 213 -0.97 -17.00 7.40
CA ASN A 213 0.14 -17.49 8.21
C ASN A 213 1.42 -16.65 8.01
N LEU A 214 1.70 -16.22 6.78
CA LEU A 214 2.81 -15.33 6.48
C LEU A 214 2.65 -13.97 7.19
N GLN A 215 1.46 -13.41 7.15
CA GLN A 215 1.13 -12.13 7.78
C GLN A 215 1.30 -12.19 9.31
N ARG A 216 0.88 -13.28 9.94
CA ARG A 216 1.08 -13.51 11.39
C ARG A 216 2.57 -13.51 11.76
N GLY A 217 3.41 -14.18 10.97
CA GLY A 217 4.86 -14.16 11.17
C GLY A 217 5.50 -12.76 11.03
N ILE A 218 4.96 -11.94 10.10
CA ILE A 218 5.37 -10.54 9.96
C ILE A 218 4.93 -9.74 11.20
N ILE A 219 3.70 -9.90 11.66
CA ILE A 219 3.17 -9.23 12.87
C ILE A 219 4.03 -9.57 14.09
N ASP A 220 4.35 -10.85 14.32
CA ASP A 220 5.17 -11.33 15.45
C ASP A 220 6.57 -10.69 15.49
N SER A 221 7.09 -10.33 14.34
CA SER A 221 8.37 -9.62 14.22
C SER A 221 8.21 -8.13 14.43
N VAL A 222 7.20 -7.53 13.81
CA VAL A 222 7.00 -6.08 13.75
C VAL A 222 6.64 -5.49 15.12
N VAL A 223 5.82 -6.20 15.90
CA VAL A 223 5.46 -5.73 17.26
C VAL A 223 6.68 -5.50 18.15
N LYS A 224 7.76 -6.27 17.94
CA LYS A 224 9.02 -6.13 18.68
C LYS A 224 9.87 -4.95 18.22
N LEU A 225 9.61 -4.43 17.01
CA LEU A 225 10.35 -3.32 16.42
C LEU A 225 9.78 -1.96 16.81
N LEU A 226 8.51 -1.93 17.22
CA LEU A 226 7.81 -0.70 17.57
C LEU A 226 8.22 -0.22 18.96
N LYS A 227 8.40 1.10 19.09
CA LYS A 227 8.51 1.75 20.41
C LYS A 227 7.20 1.70 21.18
N PRO A 228 7.24 1.69 22.50
CA PRO A 228 6.05 2.00 23.31
C PRO A 228 5.42 3.34 22.89
N GLY A 229 4.10 3.33 22.63
CA GLY A 229 3.37 4.49 22.14
C GLY A 229 3.51 4.77 20.64
N GLY A 230 4.29 3.96 19.91
CA GLY A 230 4.37 4.01 18.46
C GLY A 230 3.10 3.50 17.77
N LYS A 231 3.02 3.65 16.45
CA LYS A 231 1.84 3.26 15.64
C LYS A 231 2.22 2.32 14.52
N ILE A 232 1.39 1.30 14.32
CA ILE A 232 1.43 0.39 13.17
C ILE A 232 0.20 0.68 12.31
N LEU A 233 0.40 0.81 11.01
CA LEU A 233 -0.67 0.74 10.04
C LEU A 233 -0.51 -0.55 9.24
N TYR A 234 -1.57 -1.35 9.22
CA TYR A 234 -1.66 -2.59 8.46
C TYR A 234 -2.57 -2.38 7.26
N SER A 235 -2.18 -2.88 6.11
CA SER A 235 -2.97 -2.84 4.88
C SER A 235 -2.70 -4.06 4.02
N THR A 236 -3.69 -4.42 3.21
CA THR A 236 -3.59 -5.45 2.16
C THR A 236 -4.23 -4.95 0.88
N CYS A 237 -4.12 -5.72 -0.19
CA CYS A 237 -4.88 -5.54 -1.41
C CYS A 237 -5.84 -6.73 -1.66
N THR A 238 -6.28 -7.39 -0.60
CA THR A 238 -7.28 -8.46 -0.65
C THR A 238 -8.62 -8.01 -0.08
N PHE A 239 -9.64 -8.87 -0.20
CA PHE A 239 -10.96 -8.71 0.43
C PHE A 239 -11.23 -9.83 1.45
N SER A 240 -10.21 -10.62 1.74
CA SER A 240 -10.30 -11.78 2.63
C SER A 240 -10.37 -11.37 4.09
N PRO A 241 -11.48 -11.61 4.81
CA PRO A 241 -11.57 -11.30 6.23
C PRO A 241 -10.52 -12.03 7.08
N GLU A 242 -10.05 -13.20 6.64
CA GLU A 242 -9.00 -13.95 7.34
C GLU A 242 -7.66 -13.20 7.32
N GLU A 243 -7.40 -12.49 6.23
CA GLU A 243 -6.15 -11.74 6.04
C GLU A 243 -6.22 -10.33 6.62
N ASP A 244 -7.40 -9.74 6.72
CA ASP A 244 -7.64 -8.39 7.22
C ASP A 244 -8.05 -8.42 8.70
N GLU A 245 -9.33 -8.60 9.01
CA GLU A 245 -9.84 -8.64 10.39
C GLU A 245 -9.22 -9.78 11.20
N GLY A 246 -8.98 -10.93 10.56
CA GLY A 246 -8.35 -12.09 11.18
C GLY A 246 -6.92 -11.82 11.61
N SER A 247 -6.15 -11.05 10.85
CA SER A 247 -4.79 -10.61 11.19
C SER A 247 -4.81 -9.61 12.35
N MET A 248 -5.78 -8.70 12.37
CA MET A 248 -5.95 -7.75 13.48
C MET A 248 -6.41 -8.46 14.75
N LYS A 249 -7.34 -9.40 14.64
CA LYS A 249 -7.75 -10.24 15.78
C LYS A 249 -6.57 -11.02 16.37
N TYR A 250 -5.75 -11.63 15.51
CA TYR A 250 -4.53 -12.32 15.93
C TYR A 250 -3.59 -11.40 16.72
N LEU A 251 -3.35 -10.19 16.22
CA LEU A 251 -2.51 -9.20 16.90
C LEU A 251 -3.05 -8.87 18.28
N LEU A 252 -4.33 -8.55 18.42
CA LEU A 252 -4.93 -8.13 19.68
C LEU A 252 -5.01 -9.27 20.71
N GLU A 253 -5.20 -10.51 20.28
CA GLU A 253 -5.26 -11.68 21.14
C GLU A 253 -3.88 -12.08 21.69
N ASN A 254 -2.82 -11.93 20.89
CA ASN A 254 -1.46 -12.34 21.27
C ASN A 254 -0.62 -11.22 21.89
N TYR A 255 -0.98 -9.96 21.62
CA TYR A 255 -0.27 -8.76 22.08
C TYR A 255 -1.25 -7.75 22.70
N PRO A 256 -1.75 -8.03 23.92
CA PRO A 256 -2.83 -7.25 24.57
C PRO A 256 -2.42 -5.81 24.93
N GLU A 257 -1.15 -5.46 24.80
CA GLU A 257 -0.64 -4.08 24.92
C GLU A 257 -1.00 -3.21 23.71
N PHE A 258 -1.46 -3.79 22.59
CA PHE A 258 -1.92 -3.07 21.42
C PHE A 258 -3.42 -2.79 21.49
N GLN A 259 -3.82 -1.70 20.89
CA GLN A 259 -5.22 -1.32 20.73
C GLN A 259 -5.45 -0.79 19.30
N VAL A 260 -6.64 -0.99 18.77
CA VAL A 260 -7.04 -0.38 17.51
C VAL A 260 -7.34 1.10 17.74
N GLU A 261 -6.70 1.94 16.96
CA GLU A 261 -7.00 3.38 16.93
C GLU A 261 -7.98 3.66 15.79
N LYS A 262 -9.11 4.27 16.12
CA LYS A 262 -10.07 4.68 15.10
C LYS A 262 -9.47 5.83 14.28
N ILE A 263 -9.45 5.64 12.98
CA ILE A 263 -9.12 6.72 12.05
C ILE A 263 -10.45 7.43 11.76
N ASP A 264 -10.57 8.67 12.21
CA ASP A 264 -11.71 9.50 11.85
C ASP A 264 -11.56 9.85 10.36
N SER A 265 -12.16 9.00 9.52
CA SER A 265 -12.15 9.19 8.08
C SER A 265 -12.88 10.48 7.75
N LEU A 266 -12.18 11.39 7.11
CA LEU A 266 -12.75 12.60 6.51
C LEU A 266 -13.56 12.28 5.24
N TRP A 267 -13.56 11.02 4.80
CA TRP A 267 -14.10 10.60 3.51
C TRP A 267 -15.36 9.77 3.70
N GLN A 268 -16.51 10.37 3.41
CA GLN A 268 -17.82 9.72 3.48
C GLN A 268 -17.98 8.57 2.46
N GLU A 269 -17.03 8.47 1.51
CA GLU A 269 -17.04 7.49 0.41
C GLU A 269 -16.36 6.16 0.79
N PHE A 270 -15.68 6.11 1.95
CA PHE A 270 -15.13 4.85 2.46
C PHE A 270 -16.21 4.07 3.19
N ALA A 271 -16.36 2.79 2.83
CA ALA A 271 -17.22 1.88 3.58
C ALA A 271 -16.72 1.80 5.02
N GLY A 272 -17.64 1.80 5.97
CA GLY A 272 -17.33 1.51 7.36
C GLY A 272 -16.89 0.05 7.49
N GLY A 273 -15.81 -0.19 8.23
CA GLY A 273 -15.39 -1.54 8.61
C GLY A 273 -16.23 -2.08 9.76
#